data_7b4dc8bdf6cec2e507c3a5f89282edc4
#
_entry.id   7b4dc8bdf6cec2e507c3a5f89282edc4
#
_cell.length_a   1.000
_cell.length_b   1.000
_cell.length_c   1.000
_cell.angle_alpha   90.00
_cell.angle_beta   90.00
_cell.angle_gamma   90.00
#
_symmetry.space_group_name_H-M   'P 1'
#
loop_
_entity.id
_entity.type
_entity.pdbx_description
1 polymer ?
#
loop_
_entity_poly.entity_id
_entity_poly.type
_entity_poly.pdbx_seq_one_letter_code
_entity_poly.pdbx_strand_id
1 'polypeptide(L)'
;MQVTMTKSIVIRGHPGAGKTFCMLYIMIYAISKGLIVLPTAKMSHRALQLGGSNWDKILCLRGNESNTNAHRRAELAISRIRKYRKKEDFLLSVNILFADELGQLSAEELSLYDIILRHIRKSTVFMGGVLIIGTLDHLQIQPINGRPFLTANCIIPCFKMVSLRHSVRATGSRYVELQSLVRKDYIEFETNPELLHKFRNICSDIFTFVDNWDSEKITPQTFRVFSKKLPVKKALEDFQNRMISRYANENKPLRKRSSVDIQKSRFSHDWKEADVETVNLLNQKCREPTLLLFEVGLVYLCTFNDKKRSIHRKQFFMIYLNKARLILLLQLRFY
;
A
#
# COMPACT_ATOMS: atom_id res chain seq x y z
N MET A 1 19.41 -13.03 -37.24
CA MET A 1 19.81 -12.12 -36.15
C MET A 1 18.87 -12.41 -34.96
N GLN A 2 19.33 -13.18 -33.96
CA GLN A 2 18.56 -13.43 -32.75
C GLN A 2 18.51 -12.10 -31.99
N VAL A 3 17.33 -11.49 -31.94
CA VAL A 3 17.07 -10.35 -31.05
C VAL A 3 17.15 -10.89 -29.63
N THR A 4 18.26 -10.68 -28.96
CA THR A 4 18.39 -10.97 -27.52
C THR A 4 17.39 -10.08 -26.78
N MET A 5 16.24 -10.64 -26.46
CA MET A 5 15.22 -9.91 -25.70
C MET A 5 15.80 -9.54 -24.33
N THR A 6 15.90 -8.24 -24.08
CA THR A 6 16.33 -7.73 -22.77
C THR A 6 15.28 -8.15 -21.72
N LYS A 7 15.69 -9.00 -20.79
CA LYS A 7 14.78 -9.47 -19.73
C LYS A 7 14.55 -8.39 -18.67
N SER A 8 13.31 -8.24 -18.24
CA SER A 8 12.93 -7.50 -17.04
C SER A 8 13.63 -8.09 -15.81
N ILE A 9 13.82 -7.29 -14.76
CA ILE A 9 14.57 -7.69 -13.56
C ILE A 9 13.66 -7.67 -12.34
N VAL A 10 13.72 -8.73 -11.54
CA VAL A 10 13.09 -8.81 -10.24
C VAL A 10 14.17 -8.93 -9.16
N ILE A 11 14.23 -7.95 -8.28
CA ILE A 11 15.10 -7.95 -7.11
C ILE A 11 14.31 -8.58 -5.96
N ARG A 12 14.63 -9.84 -5.63
CA ARG A 12 13.98 -10.55 -4.53
C ARG A 12 14.85 -10.57 -3.27
N GLY A 13 14.22 -10.69 -2.10
CA GLY A 13 14.94 -10.80 -0.84
C GLY A 13 14.04 -10.62 0.37
N HIS A 14 14.63 -10.83 1.54
CA HIS A 14 13.96 -10.66 2.83
C HIS A 14 13.52 -9.21 3.09
N PRO A 15 12.60 -8.98 4.04
CA PRO A 15 12.36 -7.65 4.58
C PRO A 15 13.67 -7.02 5.08
N GLY A 16 13.92 -5.77 4.72
CA GLY A 16 15.15 -5.10 5.12
C GLY A 16 16.41 -5.46 4.33
N ALA A 17 16.33 -6.30 3.28
CA ALA A 17 17.49 -6.66 2.45
C ALA A 17 17.95 -5.54 1.49
N GLY A 18 17.33 -4.35 1.52
CA GLY A 18 17.74 -3.24 0.66
C GLY A 18 17.15 -3.29 -0.76
N LYS A 19 16.13 -4.10 -1.04
CA LYS A 19 15.51 -4.23 -2.37
C LYS A 19 15.13 -2.88 -2.99
N THR A 20 14.36 -2.09 -2.26
CA THR A 20 13.91 -0.76 -2.72
C THR A 20 15.07 0.20 -2.89
N PHE A 21 16.10 0.13 -2.02
CA PHE A 21 17.30 0.93 -2.15
C PHE A 21 18.05 0.61 -3.46
N CYS A 22 18.29 -0.68 -3.75
CA CYS A 22 18.92 -1.10 -5.00
C CYS A 22 18.09 -0.65 -6.23
N MET A 23 16.78 -0.79 -6.16
CA MET A 23 15.89 -0.34 -7.23
C MET A 23 15.97 1.17 -7.46
N LEU A 24 15.99 1.98 -6.40
CA LEU A 24 16.14 3.44 -6.48
C LEU A 24 17.50 3.84 -7.06
N TYR A 25 18.57 3.16 -6.67
CA TYR A 25 19.90 3.40 -7.24
C TYR A 25 19.92 3.15 -8.76
N ILE A 26 19.34 2.04 -9.21
CA ILE A 26 19.22 1.73 -10.63
C ILE A 26 18.35 2.77 -11.35
N MET A 27 17.27 3.25 -10.69
CA MET A 27 16.40 4.28 -11.24
C MET A 27 17.15 5.60 -11.47
N ILE A 28 17.94 6.05 -10.50
CA ILE A 28 18.76 7.26 -10.61
C ILE A 28 19.77 7.09 -11.75
N TYR A 29 20.42 5.94 -11.84
CA TYR A 29 21.33 5.62 -12.92
C TYR A 29 20.64 5.65 -14.29
N ALA A 30 19.45 5.08 -14.44
CA ALA A 30 18.68 5.12 -15.68
C ALA A 30 18.35 6.57 -16.10
N ILE A 31 17.91 7.41 -15.14
CA ILE A 31 17.66 8.83 -15.36
C ILE A 31 18.94 9.55 -15.84
N SER A 32 20.09 9.29 -15.22
CA SER A 32 21.37 9.88 -15.62
C SER A 32 21.82 9.51 -17.04
N LYS A 33 21.25 8.43 -17.58
CA LYS A 33 21.45 7.99 -18.98
C LYS A 33 20.38 8.55 -19.94
N GLY A 34 19.53 9.46 -19.48
CA GLY A 34 18.46 10.06 -20.29
C GLY A 34 17.27 9.15 -20.54
N LEU A 35 17.15 8.03 -19.81
CA LEU A 35 16.01 7.12 -19.96
C LEU A 35 14.78 7.68 -19.24
N ILE A 36 13.63 7.56 -19.87
CA ILE A 36 12.34 7.95 -19.28
C ILE A 36 11.87 6.81 -18.40
N VAL A 37 11.78 7.09 -17.10
CA VAL A 37 11.40 6.11 -16.09
C VAL A 37 10.01 6.40 -15.51
N LEU A 38 9.29 5.35 -15.16
CA LEU A 38 7.99 5.45 -14.51
C LEU A 38 7.98 4.63 -13.22
N PRO A 39 8.15 5.29 -12.06
CA PRO A 39 8.02 4.62 -10.76
C PRO A 39 6.56 4.25 -10.48
N THR A 40 6.34 3.05 -9.99
CA THR A 40 5.00 2.54 -9.72
C THR A 40 4.96 1.53 -8.57
N ALA A 41 3.78 1.32 -8.03
CA ALA A 41 3.48 0.22 -7.10
C ALA A 41 1.98 -0.08 -7.15
N LYS A 42 1.56 -1.25 -6.65
CA LYS A 42 0.12 -1.56 -6.52
C LYS A 42 -0.55 -0.67 -5.48
N MET A 43 0.12 -0.39 -4.37
CA MET A 43 -0.38 0.52 -3.35
C MET A 43 -0.01 1.98 -3.66
N SER A 44 -1.02 2.87 -3.66
CA SER A 44 -0.83 4.28 -4.02
C SER A 44 0.18 5.00 -3.12
N HIS A 45 0.23 4.71 -1.80
CA HIS A 45 1.18 5.36 -0.90
C HIS A 45 2.63 4.95 -1.19
N ARG A 46 2.88 3.70 -1.60
CA ARG A 46 4.22 3.23 -2.01
C ARG A 46 4.64 3.88 -3.32
N ALA A 47 3.72 3.93 -4.29
CA ALA A 47 3.99 4.61 -5.56
C ALA A 47 4.36 6.09 -5.36
N LEU A 48 3.64 6.80 -4.46
CA LEU A 48 3.94 8.19 -4.13
C LEU A 48 5.30 8.36 -3.44
N GLN A 49 5.69 7.44 -2.56
CA GLN A 49 7.02 7.46 -1.93
C GLN A 49 8.16 7.34 -2.95
N LEU A 50 7.90 6.67 -4.08
CA LEU A 50 8.84 6.57 -5.20
C LEU A 50 8.78 7.76 -6.16
N GLY A 51 7.93 8.75 -5.91
CA GLY A 51 7.69 9.86 -6.84
C GLY A 51 6.85 9.50 -8.05
N GLY A 52 6.12 8.40 -8.00
CA GLY A 52 5.35 7.87 -9.12
C GLY A 52 3.84 7.75 -8.85
N SER A 53 3.21 6.84 -9.55
CA SER A 53 1.76 6.61 -9.46
C SER A 53 1.44 5.12 -9.47
N ASN A 54 0.27 4.75 -8.95
CA ASN A 54 -0.13 3.35 -8.93
C ASN A 54 -0.53 2.84 -10.33
N TRP A 55 -0.38 1.53 -10.57
CA TRP A 55 -0.63 0.88 -11.84
C TRP A 55 -2.02 1.17 -12.42
N ASP A 56 -3.07 1.03 -11.61
CA ASP A 56 -4.44 1.19 -12.09
C ASP A 56 -4.71 2.61 -12.56
N LYS A 57 -4.11 3.62 -11.89
CA LYS A 57 -4.19 5.02 -12.29
C LYS A 57 -3.39 5.31 -13.57
N ILE A 58 -2.20 4.71 -13.69
CA ILE A 58 -1.35 4.85 -14.89
C ILE A 58 -2.09 4.30 -16.10
N LEU A 59 -2.66 3.10 -15.99
CA LEU A 59 -3.33 2.39 -17.08
C LEU A 59 -4.83 2.69 -17.18
N CYS A 60 -5.34 3.69 -16.47
CA CYS A 60 -6.75 4.09 -16.49
C CYS A 60 -7.75 2.97 -16.14
N LEU A 61 -7.34 2.01 -15.30
CA LEU A 61 -8.20 0.94 -14.82
C LEU A 61 -9.13 1.43 -13.72
N ARG A 62 -10.34 0.88 -13.65
CA ARG A 62 -11.35 1.22 -12.65
C ARG A 62 -11.72 -0.01 -11.81
N GLY A 63 -11.87 0.17 -10.50
CA GLY A 63 -12.18 -0.93 -9.57
C GLY A 63 -13.55 -1.58 -9.81
N ASN A 64 -14.54 -0.83 -10.31
CA ASN A 64 -15.86 -1.35 -10.63
C ASN A 64 -15.90 -2.28 -11.86
N GLU A 65 -14.78 -2.40 -12.58
CA GLU A 65 -14.66 -3.29 -13.75
C GLU A 65 -13.97 -4.62 -13.39
N SER A 66 -13.69 -4.89 -12.13
CA SER A 66 -12.99 -6.10 -11.69
C SER A 66 -13.69 -7.41 -12.10
N ASN A 67 -15.02 -7.38 -12.22
CA ASN A 67 -15.84 -8.53 -12.58
C ASN A 67 -16.00 -8.72 -14.11
N THR A 68 -15.40 -7.85 -14.91
CA THR A 68 -15.46 -7.98 -16.37
C THR A 68 -14.27 -8.77 -16.92
N ASN A 69 -14.43 -9.36 -18.11
CA ASN A 69 -13.36 -10.10 -18.80
C ASN A 69 -12.11 -9.20 -19.00
N ALA A 70 -10.92 -9.76 -18.89
CA ALA A 70 -9.64 -9.06 -19.01
C ALA A 70 -9.49 -8.30 -20.36
N HIS A 71 -9.93 -8.89 -21.45
CA HIS A 71 -9.92 -8.23 -22.78
C HIS A 71 -10.81 -6.97 -22.78
N ARG A 72 -12.02 -7.07 -22.24
CA ARG A 72 -12.93 -5.92 -22.15
C ARG A 72 -12.38 -4.83 -21.24
N ARG A 73 -11.77 -5.20 -20.13
CA ARG A 73 -11.06 -4.25 -19.25
C ARG A 73 -9.93 -3.53 -19.99
N ALA A 74 -9.14 -4.28 -20.77
CA ALA A 74 -8.07 -3.70 -21.59
C ALA A 74 -8.61 -2.71 -22.62
N GLU A 75 -9.66 -3.06 -23.38
CA GLU A 75 -10.30 -2.17 -24.36
C GLU A 75 -10.78 -0.86 -23.75
N LEU A 76 -11.47 -0.95 -22.59
CA LEU A 76 -11.95 0.22 -21.88
C LEU A 76 -10.80 1.11 -21.39
N ALA A 77 -9.73 0.50 -20.87
CA ALA A 77 -8.53 1.20 -20.42
C ALA A 77 -7.82 1.91 -21.59
N ILE A 78 -7.63 1.21 -22.72
CA ILE A 78 -7.01 1.74 -23.94
C ILE A 78 -7.83 2.91 -24.49
N SER A 79 -9.17 2.76 -24.58
CA SER A 79 -10.07 3.84 -25.00
C SER A 79 -9.92 5.10 -24.14
N ARG A 80 -9.78 4.93 -22.81
CA ARG A 80 -9.56 6.06 -21.90
C ARG A 80 -8.17 6.67 -22.05
N ILE A 81 -7.13 5.87 -22.23
CA ILE A 81 -5.76 6.38 -22.44
C ILE A 81 -5.73 7.25 -23.70
N ARG A 82 -6.31 6.78 -24.80
CA ARG A 82 -6.36 7.49 -26.07
C ARG A 82 -7.12 8.83 -26.04
N LYS A 83 -8.13 8.94 -25.15
CA LYS A 83 -8.82 10.23 -24.92
C LYS A 83 -7.89 11.31 -24.34
N TYR A 84 -6.78 10.92 -23.72
CA TYR A 84 -5.81 11.82 -23.11
C TYR A 84 -4.46 11.72 -23.84
N ARG A 85 -4.33 12.41 -24.99
CA ARG A 85 -3.14 12.33 -25.85
C ARG A 85 -1.81 12.46 -25.08
N LYS A 86 -1.70 13.43 -24.18
CA LYS A 86 -0.50 13.58 -23.33
C LYS A 86 -0.15 12.32 -22.52
N LYS A 87 -1.14 11.53 -22.13
CA LYS A 87 -0.94 10.30 -21.38
C LYS A 87 -0.51 9.17 -22.30
N GLU A 88 -1.11 9.07 -23.47
CA GLU A 88 -0.68 8.11 -24.49
C GLU A 88 0.76 8.38 -24.93
N ASP A 89 1.10 9.63 -25.26
CA ASP A 89 2.44 10.04 -25.64
C ASP A 89 3.47 9.74 -24.53
N PHE A 90 3.10 9.98 -23.27
CA PHE A 90 3.94 9.61 -22.13
C PHE A 90 4.16 8.09 -22.05
N LEU A 91 3.11 7.27 -22.18
CA LEU A 91 3.24 5.80 -22.16
C LEU A 91 4.04 5.26 -23.34
N LEU A 92 4.02 5.96 -24.48
CA LEU A 92 4.86 5.66 -25.65
C LEU A 92 6.34 5.96 -25.38
N SER A 93 6.64 7.00 -24.61
CA SER A 93 8.01 7.44 -24.32
C SER A 93 8.69 6.67 -23.19
N VAL A 94 7.95 6.00 -22.32
CA VAL A 94 8.51 5.27 -21.15
C VAL A 94 9.45 4.16 -21.60
N ASN A 95 10.67 4.15 -21.08
CA ASN A 95 11.66 3.09 -21.30
C ASN A 95 11.63 2.02 -20.21
N ILE A 96 11.49 2.43 -18.95
CA ILE A 96 11.57 1.53 -17.79
C ILE A 96 10.43 1.82 -16.82
N LEU A 97 9.76 0.75 -16.38
CA LEU A 97 8.83 0.74 -15.25
C LEU A 97 9.58 0.25 -14.00
N PHE A 98 9.64 1.11 -12.98
CA PHE A 98 10.15 0.72 -11.66
C PHE A 98 8.99 0.36 -10.75
N ALA A 99 8.89 -0.91 -10.37
CA ALA A 99 7.72 -1.46 -9.69
C ALA A 99 8.08 -1.99 -8.30
N ASP A 100 7.65 -1.31 -7.24
CA ASP A 100 7.84 -1.79 -5.87
C ASP A 100 6.75 -2.78 -5.48
N GLU A 101 7.14 -3.82 -4.74
CA GLU A 101 6.25 -4.86 -4.21
C GLU A 101 5.44 -5.61 -5.29
N LEU A 102 6.11 -6.13 -6.32
CA LEU A 102 5.48 -6.91 -7.41
C LEU A 102 4.64 -8.10 -6.90
N GLY A 103 4.95 -8.65 -5.71
CA GLY A 103 4.19 -9.73 -5.10
C GLY A 103 2.72 -9.39 -4.81
N GLN A 104 2.36 -8.11 -4.80
CA GLN A 104 0.97 -7.66 -4.64
C GLN A 104 0.18 -7.64 -5.95
N LEU A 105 0.83 -7.82 -7.09
CA LEU A 105 0.17 -7.99 -8.38
C LEU A 105 -0.22 -9.46 -8.58
N SER A 106 -1.40 -9.69 -9.13
CA SER A 106 -1.75 -11.03 -9.59
C SER A 106 -1.19 -11.33 -10.97
N ALA A 107 -1.11 -12.62 -11.32
CA ALA A 107 -0.73 -13.07 -12.65
C ALA A 107 -1.68 -12.50 -13.73
N GLU A 108 -2.96 -12.41 -13.41
CA GLU A 108 -4.00 -11.86 -14.28
C GLU A 108 -3.82 -10.35 -14.48
N GLU A 109 -3.48 -9.60 -13.44
CA GLU A 109 -3.17 -8.16 -13.55
C GLU A 109 -1.94 -7.93 -14.40
N LEU A 110 -0.88 -8.71 -14.21
CA LEU A 110 0.33 -8.61 -15.05
C LEU A 110 0.01 -8.85 -16.53
N SER A 111 -0.82 -9.86 -16.82
CA SER A 111 -1.28 -10.15 -18.19
C SER A 111 -2.14 -9.02 -18.76
N LEU A 112 -3.02 -8.42 -17.95
CA LEU A 112 -3.83 -7.28 -18.35
C LEU A 112 -2.96 -6.06 -18.70
N TYR A 113 -1.95 -5.79 -17.91
CA TYR A 113 -1.02 -4.68 -18.15
C TYR A 113 -0.18 -4.90 -19.42
N ASP A 114 0.23 -6.14 -19.65
CA ASP A 114 0.91 -6.54 -20.89
C ASP A 114 0.04 -6.29 -22.13
N ILE A 115 -1.22 -6.72 -22.12
CA ILE A 115 -2.18 -6.48 -23.21
C ILE A 115 -2.32 -4.99 -23.50
N ILE A 116 -2.51 -4.17 -22.47
CA ILE A 116 -2.69 -2.71 -22.62
C ILE A 116 -1.45 -2.08 -23.24
N LEU A 117 -0.26 -2.35 -22.69
CA LEU A 117 0.98 -1.73 -23.15
C LEU A 117 1.37 -2.19 -24.55
N ARG A 118 1.22 -3.47 -24.88
CA ARG A 118 1.41 -3.95 -26.27
C ARG A 118 0.51 -3.22 -27.26
N HIS A 119 -0.76 -3.05 -26.89
CA HIS A 119 -1.72 -2.37 -27.78
C HIS A 119 -1.40 -0.88 -27.98
N ILE A 120 -1.09 -0.16 -26.89
CA ILE A 120 -0.73 1.27 -26.95
C ILE A 120 0.55 1.46 -27.77
N ARG A 121 1.56 0.63 -27.55
CA ARG A 121 2.86 0.73 -28.19
C ARG A 121 2.95 0.03 -29.55
N LYS A 122 1.84 -0.57 -30.01
CA LYS A 122 1.77 -1.33 -31.28
C LYS A 122 2.91 -2.36 -31.40
N SER A 123 3.16 -3.10 -30.34
CA SER A 123 4.28 -4.02 -30.23
C SER A 123 3.80 -5.41 -29.77
N THR A 124 4.37 -6.48 -30.29
CA THR A 124 4.12 -7.86 -29.90
C THR A 124 5.04 -8.31 -28.75
N VAL A 125 6.02 -7.50 -28.40
CA VAL A 125 6.97 -7.78 -27.31
C VAL A 125 6.29 -7.59 -25.96
N PHE A 126 6.69 -8.40 -24.97
CA PHE A 126 6.21 -8.27 -23.59
C PHE A 126 6.24 -6.83 -23.08
N MET A 127 5.14 -6.39 -22.47
CA MET A 127 4.91 -5.00 -22.00
C MET A 127 5.11 -3.92 -23.09
N GLY A 128 4.94 -4.27 -24.37
CA GLY A 128 5.19 -3.34 -25.46
C GLY A 128 6.66 -2.90 -25.58
N GLY A 129 7.60 -3.70 -25.07
CA GLY A 129 9.02 -3.40 -25.04
C GLY A 129 9.49 -2.52 -23.88
N VAL A 130 8.62 -2.19 -22.92
CA VAL A 130 9.02 -1.49 -21.69
C VAL A 130 9.69 -2.47 -20.74
N LEU A 131 10.88 -2.13 -20.26
CA LEU A 131 11.58 -2.93 -19.27
C LEU A 131 10.95 -2.77 -17.89
N ILE A 132 10.73 -3.85 -17.16
CA ILE A 132 10.31 -3.79 -15.77
C ILE A 132 11.51 -4.07 -14.87
N ILE A 133 11.75 -3.19 -13.90
CA ILE A 133 12.66 -3.43 -12.79
C ILE A 133 11.86 -3.31 -11.50
N GLY A 134 11.74 -4.41 -10.76
CA GLY A 134 10.88 -4.39 -9.60
C GLY A 134 11.41 -5.18 -8.42
N THR A 135 10.80 -4.93 -7.26
CA THR A 135 11.11 -5.63 -6.01
C THR A 135 10.08 -6.69 -5.73
N LEU A 136 10.52 -7.79 -5.14
CA LEU A 136 9.65 -8.91 -4.77
C LEU A 136 10.07 -9.51 -3.43
N ASP A 137 9.08 -9.75 -2.60
CA ASP A 137 9.17 -10.72 -1.51
C ASP A 137 7.96 -11.67 -1.64
N HIS A 138 8.21 -12.89 -2.09
CA HIS A 138 7.16 -13.87 -2.39
C HIS A 138 6.45 -14.42 -1.14
N LEU A 139 7.02 -14.19 0.06
CA LEU A 139 6.43 -14.60 1.33
C LEU A 139 5.72 -13.44 2.07
N GLN A 140 5.71 -12.23 1.49
CA GLN A 140 4.87 -11.14 1.96
C GLN A 140 3.45 -11.26 1.42
N ILE A 141 2.62 -10.27 1.73
CA ILE A 141 1.20 -10.24 1.34
C ILE A 141 1.04 -10.50 -0.15
N GLN A 142 0.35 -11.59 -0.47
CA GLN A 142 -0.03 -11.97 -1.82
C GLN A 142 -1.19 -11.10 -2.34
N PRO A 143 -1.50 -11.12 -3.63
CA PRO A 143 -2.66 -10.42 -4.17
C PRO A 143 -3.94 -10.89 -3.49
N ILE A 144 -4.87 -9.95 -3.25
CA ILE A 144 -6.17 -10.27 -2.62
C ILE A 144 -7.01 -11.17 -3.53
N ASN A 145 -6.91 -10.95 -4.84
CA ASN A 145 -7.63 -11.70 -5.87
C ASN A 145 -6.66 -12.12 -6.97
N GLY A 146 -6.93 -13.27 -7.56
CA GLY A 146 -6.11 -13.82 -8.63
C GLY A 146 -4.94 -14.67 -8.13
N ARG A 147 -4.20 -15.24 -9.07
CA ARG A 147 -3.05 -16.11 -8.77
C ARG A 147 -1.81 -15.27 -8.41
N PRO A 148 -0.89 -15.82 -7.61
CA PRO A 148 0.35 -15.14 -7.26
C PRO A 148 1.14 -14.68 -8.51
N PHE A 149 1.82 -13.54 -8.41
CA PHE A 149 2.66 -12.97 -9.49
C PHE A 149 3.58 -14.00 -10.15
N LEU A 150 4.25 -14.83 -9.34
CA LEU A 150 5.22 -15.81 -9.82
C LEU A 150 4.61 -16.95 -10.66
N THR A 151 3.29 -17.13 -10.64
CA THR A 151 2.58 -18.14 -11.46
C THR A 151 2.22 -17.63 -12.86
N ALA A 152 2.54 -16.38 -13.19
CA ALA A 152 2.30 -15.87 -14.53
C ALA A 152 3.24 -16.53 -15.55
N ASN A 153 2.70 -16.99 -16.68
CA ASN A 153 3.45 -17.69 -17.72
C ASN A 153 4.64 -16.89 -18.29
N CYS A 154 4.58 -15.57 -18.21
CA CYS A 154 5.63 -14.68 -18.70
C CYS A 154 6.85 -14.57 -17.76
N ILE A 155 6.79 -15.09 -16.52
CA ILE A 155 7.87 -14.92 -15.55
C ILE A 155 9.18 -15.53 -16.04
N ILE A 156 9.16 -16.81 -16.41
CA ILE A 156 10.37 -17.53 -16.85
C ILE A 156 10.99 -16.91 -18.11
N PRO A 157 10.24 -16.68 -19.20
CA PRO A 157 10.81 -16.14 -20.43
C PRO A 157 11.18 -14.66 -20.32
N CYS A 158 10.45 -13.84 -19.55
CA CYS A 158 10.55 -12.38 -19.60
C CYS A 158 11.31 -11.75 -18.43
N PHE A 159 11.58 -12.51 -17.35
CA PHE A 159 12.21 -11.95 -16.16
C PHE A 159 13.51 -12.67 -15.79
N LYS A 160 14.45 -11.88 -15.25
CA LYS A 160 15.66 -12.36 -14.55
C LYS A 160 15.51 -12.05 -13.06
N MET A 161 15.74 -13.05 -12.22
CA MET A 161 15.68 -12.91 -10.76
C MET A 161 17.07 -12.62 -10.18
N VAL A 162 17.16 -11.58 -9.36
CA VAL A 162 18.37 -11.22 -8.59
C VAL A 162 18.01 -11.34 -7.10
N SER A 163 18.78 -12.10 -6.33
CA SER A 163 18.48 -12.36 -4.91
C SER A 163 19.42 -11.58 -4.00
N LEU A 164 18.84 -10.81 -3.07
CA LEU A 164 19.53 -10.22 -1.94
C LEU A 164 19.36 -11.14 -0.72
N ARG A 165 20.46 -11.62 -0.17
CA ARG A 165 20.44 -12.68 0.85
C ARG A 165 20.46 -12.16 2.29
N HIS A 166 21.04 -10.97 2.50
CA HIS A 166 21.25 -10.44 3.86
C HIS A 166 20.29 -9.29 4.17
N SER A 167 19.73 -9.27 5.38
CA SER A 167 19.01 -8.11 5.89
C SER A 167 20.01 -7.08 6.41
N VAL A 168 19.86 -5.83 5.97
CA VAL A 168 20.67 -4.69 6.45
C VAL A 168 19.91 -3.84 7.48
N ARG A 169 18.62 -4.10 7.68
CA ARG A 169 17.78 -3.37 8.64
C ARG A 169 17.79 -4.00 10.02
N ALA A 170 17.80 -5.33 10.08
CA ALA A 170 17.81 -6.07 11.34
C ALA A 170 19.26 -6.36 11.73
N THR A 171 19.72 -5.79 12.84
CA THR A 171 21.07 -5.96 13.37
C THR A 171 21.15 -6.98 14.51
N GLY A 172 20.02 -7.29 15.16
CA GLY A 172 19.95 -8.30 16.22
C GLY A 172 19.93 -9.72 15.65
N SER A 173 20.91 -10.55 16.00
CA SER A 173 21.04 -11.93 15.51
C SER A 173 19.78 -12.76 15.74
N ARG A 174 19.17 -12.66 16.93
CA ARG A 174 17.92 -13.37 17.30
C ARG A 174 16.74 -12.98 16.43
N TYR A 175 16.61 -11.70 16.13
CA TYR A 175 15.51 -11.23 15.28
C TYR A 175 15.67 -11.64 13.80
N VAL A 176 16.91 -11.62 13.29
CA VAL A 176 17.23 -12.14 11.96
C VAL A 176 16.93 -13.63 11.87
N GLU A 177 17.27 -14.38 12.92
CA GLU A 177 16.99 -15.80 13.02
C GLU A 177 15.48 -16.08 13.06
N LEU A 178 14.70 -15.33 13.85
CA LEU A 178 13.24 -15.40 13.85
C LEU A 178 12.66 -15.14 12.45
N GLN A 179 13.11 -14.08 11.77
CA GLN A 179 12.66 -13.79 10.40
C GLN A 179 12.95 -14.96 9.45
N SER A 180 14.09 -15.60 9.60
CA SER A 180 14.46 -16.78 8.80
C SER A 180 13.54 -17.97 9.08
N LEU A 181 13.22 -18.22 10.35
CA LEU A 181 12.34 -19.32 10.77
C LEU A 181 10.89 -19.10 10.32
N VAL A 182 10.33 -17.90 10.51
CA VAL A 182 8.96 -17.57 10.06
C VAL A 182 8.78 -17.75 8.54
N ARG A 183 9.85 -17.77 7.78
CA ARG A 183 9.83 -17.96 6.32
C ARG A 183 9.92 -19.42 5.89
N LYS A 184 10.06 -20.35 6.82
CA LYS A 184 10.06 -21.78 6.55
C LYS A 184 8.63 -22.29 6.33
N ASP A 185 8.51 -23.36 5.56
CA ASP A 185 7.22 -24.00 5.34
C ASP A 185 6.73 -24.70 6.61
N TYR A 186 5.42 -24.80 6.78
CA TYR A 186 4.78 -25.54 7.85
C TYR A 186 5.25 -27.01 7.89
N ILE A 187 5.42 -27.63 6.75
CA ILE A 187 5.93 -29.01 6.62
C ILE A 187 7.33 -29.15 7.24
N GLU A 188 8.20 -28.16 7.11
CA GLU A 188 9.52 -28.18 7.73
C GLU A 188 9.44 -28.24 9.26
N PHE A 189 8.43 -27.58 9.85
CA PHE A 189 8.21 -27.62 11.30
C PHE A 189 7.60 -28.94 11.78
N GLU A 190 6.72 -29.57 10.99
CA GLU A 190 6.14 -30.88 11.31
C GLU A 190 7.18 -31.99 11.24
N THR A 191 8.07 -31.92 10.26
CA THR A 191 9.10 -32.95 10.05
C THR A 191 10.35 -32.76 10.89
N ASN A 192 10.54 -31.60 11.53
CA ASN A 192 11.73 -31.29 12.31
C ASN A 192 11.36 -30.70 13.69
N PRO A 193 11.19 -31.52 14.73
CA PRO A 193 10.88 -31.07 16.08
C PRO A 193 11.89 -30.09 16.68
N GLU A 194 13.19 -30.26 16.38
CA GLU A 194 14.23 -29.34 16.86
C GLU A 194 14.02 -27.92 16.30
N LEU A 195 13.61 -27.81 15.05
CA LEU A 195 13.29 -26.53 14.42
C LEU A 195 12.13 -25.85 15.11
N LEU A 196 11.09 -26.60 15.48
CA LEU A 196 9.93 -26.09 16.21
C LEU A 196 10.33 -25.64 17.62
N HIS A 197 11.17 -26.42 18.32
CA HIS A 197 11.68 -26.05 19.63
C HIS A 197 12.52 -24.76 19.57
N LYS A 198 13.41 -24.67 18.59
CA LYS A 198 14.22 -23.48 18.33
C LYS A 198 13.35 -22.25 18.06
N PHE A 199 12.30 -22.40 17.25
CA PHE A 199 11.35 -21.32 16.96
C PHE A 199 10.64 -20.84 18.24
N ARG A 200 10.13 -21.75 19.06
CA ARG A 200 9.48 -21.43 20.33
C ARG A 200 10.41 -20.69 21.29
N ASN A 201 11.65 -21.14 21.44
CA ASN A 201 12.64 -20.49 22.30
C ASN A 201 12.92 -19.06 21.85
N ILE A 202 13.13 -18.83 20.55
CA ILE A 202 13.38 -17.49 20.02
C ILE A 202 12.16 -16.59 20.19
N CYS A 203 10.94 -17.12 19.99
CA CYS A 203 9.73 -16.37 20.24
C CYS A 203 9.59 -15.97 21.71
N SER A 204 9.88 -16.86 22.65
CA SER A 204 9.84 -16.58 24.09
C SER A 204 10.88 -15.54 24.53
N ASP A 205 12.03 -15.50 23.86
CA ASP A 205 13.07 -14.49 24.12
C ASP A 205 12.68 -13.09 23.62
N ILE A 206 11.90 -13.01 22.55
CA ILE A 206 11.59 -11.74 21.86
C ILE A 206 10.21 -11.19 22.25
N PHE A 207 9.24 -12.07 22.51
CA PHE A 207 7.85 -11.72 22.77
C PHE A 207 7.41 -12.13 24.16
N THR A 208 6.58 -11.30 24.77
CA THR A 208 5.80 -11.68 25.94
C THR A 208 4.44 -12.16 25.48
N PHE A 209 4.12 -13.42 25.75
CA PHE A 209 2.80 -13.99 25.47
C PHE A 209 1.88 -13.74 26.66
N VAL A 210 0.66 -13.28 26.37
CA VAL A 210 -0.36 -13.06 27.40
C VAL A 210 -1.68 -13.71 26.93
N ASP A 211 -2.33 -14.44 27.81
CA ASP A 211 -3.61 -15.10 27.50
C ASP A 211 -4.73 -14.10 27.38
N ASN A 212 -4.71 -13.07 28.24
CA ASN A 212 -5.68 -12.01 28.25
C ASN A 212 -5.01 -10.65 28.04
N TRP A 213 -5.60 -9.85 27.20
CA TRP A 213 -5.13 -8.50 26.94
C TRP A 213 -5.55 -7.55 28.05
N ASP A 214 -4.60 -7.12 28.86
CA ASP A 214 -4.81 -6.09 29.85
C ASP A 214 -4.95 -4.70 29.19
N SER A 215 -6.19 -4.18 29.21
CA SER A 215 -6.48 -2.90 28.58
C SER A 215 -5.86 -1.71 29.29
N GLU A 216 -5.47 -1.85 30.57
CA GLU A 216 -4.82 -0.78 31.35
C GLU A 216 -3.37 -0.55 30.95
N LYS A 217 -2.73 -1.56 30.39
CA LYS A 217 -1.36 -1.48 29.85
C LYS A 217 -1.26 -0.83 28.47
N ILE A 218 -2.40 -0.47 27.87
CA ILE A 218 -2.40 0.21 26.56
C ILE A 218 -2.13 1.69 26.76
N THR A 219 -0.98 2.14 26.29
CA THR A 219 -0.63 3.56 26.20
C THR A 219 -1.03 4.16 24.85
N PRO A 220 -1.12 5.49 24.72
CA PRO A 220 -1.32 6.14 23.42
C PRO A 220 -0.27 5.78 22.37
N GLN A 221 0.92 5.35 22.79
CA GLN A 221 2.03 4.92 21.93
C GLN A 221 1.97 3.43 21.56
N THR A 222 1.05 2.66 22.13
CA THR A 222 0.92 1.22 21.87
C THR A 222 0.34 0.98 20.48
N PHE A 223 1.13 0.37 19.60
CA PHE A 223 0.65 -0.07 18.30
C PHE A 223 -0.08 -1.41 18.41
N ARG A 224 -1.28 -1.47 17.84
CA ARG A 224 -2.10 -2.68 17.81
C ARG A 224 -2.27 -3.15 16.37
N VAL A 225 -1.96 -4.42 16.12
CA VAL A 225 -2.07 -5.04 14.79
C VAL A 225 -3.14 -6.11 14.82
N PHE A 226 -4.03 -6.11 13.85
CA PHE A 226 -5.11 -7.08 13.71
C PHE A 226 -5.12 -7.67 12.30
N SER A 227 -5.42 -8.95 12.20
CA SER A 227 -5.52 -9.66 10.92
C SER A 227 -6.78 -9.29 10.11
N LYS A 228 -7.83 -8.79 10.77
CA LYS A 228 -9.13 -8.48 10.15
C LYS A 228 -9.59 -7.06 10.50
N LYS A 229 -10.46 -6.49 9.66
CA LYS A 229 -11.00 -5.11 9.85
C LYS A 229 -11.96 -4.99 11.03
N LEU A 230 -12.80 -6.00 11.28
CA LEU A 230 -13.81 -5.94 12.35
C LEU A 230 -13.19 -5.76 13.73
N PRO A 231 -12.16 -6.53 14.14
CA PRO A 231 -11.46 -6.29 15.40
C PRO A 231 -10.83 -4.89 15.49
N VAL A 232 -10.34 -4.34 14.37
CA VAL A 232 -9.81 -2.96 14.34
C VAL A 232 -10.91 -1.94 14.67
N LYS A 233 -12.10 -2.09 14.07
CA LYS A 233 -13.23 -1.19 14.32
C LYS A 233 -13.65 -1.25 15.78
N LYS A 234 -13.83 -2.45 16.34
CA LYS A 234 -14.18 -2.64 17.75
C LYS A 234 -13.12 -2.04 18.68
N ALA A 235 -11.85 -2.28 18.42
CA ALA A 235 -10.74 -1.71 19.20
C ALA A 235 -10.69 -0.17 19.16
N LEU A 236 -11.07 0.43 18.03
CA LEU A 236 -11.17 1.88 17.91
C LEU A 236 -12.35 2.43 18.71
N GLU A 237 -13.52 1.78 18.65
CA GLU A 237 -14.70 2.12 19.44
C GLU A 237 -14.40 2.03 20.94
N ASP A 238 -13.75 0.96 21.40
CA ASP A 238 -13.33 0.77 22.80
C ASP A 238 -12.34 1.86 23.25
N PHE A 239 -11.41 2.25 22.38
CA PHE A 239 -10.47 3.34 22.64
C PHE A 239 -11.20 4.69 22.78
N GLN A 240 -12.12 4.99 21.87
CA GLN A 240 -12.91 6.22 21.90
C GLN A 240 -13.76 6.31 23.16
N ASN A 241 -14.43 5.21 23.55
CA ASN A 241 -15.25 5.16 24.78
C ASN A 241 -14.39 5.38 26.02
N ARG A 242 -13.21 4.79 26.11
CA ARG A 242 -12.28 5.04 27.24
C ARG A 242 -11.78 6.47 27.26
N MET A 243 -11.52 7.08 26.11
CA MET A 243 -11.14 8.48 26.02
C MET A 243 -12.24 9.41 26.54
N ILE A 244 -13.49 9.15 26.14
CA ILE A 244 -14.66 9.89 26.63
C ILE A 244 -14.79 9.78 28.14
N SER A 245 -14.73 8.56 28.69
CA SER A 245 -14.83 8.31 30.14
C SER A 245 -13.70 8.99 30.93
N ARG A 246 -12.47 8.91 30.43
CA ARG A 246 -11.32 9.59 31.07
C ARG A 246 -11.52 11.10 31.14
N TYR A 247 -11.92 11.74 30.04
CA TYR A 247 -12.14 13.19 30.01
C TYR A 247 -13.31 13.62 30.90
N ALA A 248 -14.37 12.80 30.98
CA ALA A 248 -15.47 13.04 31.90
C ALA A 248 -15.01 12.98 33.38
N ASN A 249 -14.23 11.97 33.72
CA ASN A 249 -13.71 11.80 35.10
C ASN A 249 -12.73 12.92 35.51
N GLU A 250 -11.96 13.42 34.55
CA GLU A 250 -11.00 14.51 34.78
C GLU A 250 -11.62 15.91 34.68
N ASN A 251 -12.95 16.01 34.46
CA ASN A 251 -13.66 17.26 34.18
C ASN A 251 -13.02 18.12 33.08
N LYS A 252 -12.36 17.46 32.11
CA LYS A 252 -11.72 18.13 30.99
C LYS A 252 -12.64 18.17 29.76
N PRO A 253 -12.71 19.29 29.04
CA PRO A 253 -13.51 19.36 27.83
C PRO A 253 -12.92 18.48 26.74
N LEU A 254 -13.63 17.44 26.34
CA LEU A 254 -13.27 16.63 25.20
C LEU A 254 -13.43 17.42 23.90
N ARG A 255 -12.37 17.55 23.14
CA ARG A 255 -12.41 18.20 21.83
C ARG A 255 -13.05 17.32 20.82
N LYS A 256 -14.17 17.77 20.29
CA LYS A 256 -14.94 17.04 19.28
C LYS A 256 -15.24 17.92 18.07
N ARG A 257 -15.30 17.32 16.90
CA ARG A 257 -15.78 17.95 15.67
C ARG A 257 -16.78 17.01 15.00
N SER A 258 -17.96 17.53 14.74
CA SER A 258 -18.96 16.86 13.93
C SER A 258 -18.77 17.20 12.47
N SER A 259 -18.91 16.23 11.59
CA SER A 259 -19.04 16.47 10.16
C SER A 259 -20.44 16.95 9.84
N VAL A 260 -20.57 17.82 8.85
CA VAL A 260 -21.83 18.13 8.20
C VAL A 260 -21.75 17.53 6.80
N ASP A 261 -22.62 16.58 6.51
CA ASP A 261 -22.69 15.97 5.19
C ASP A 261 -23.48 16.85 4.25
N ILE A 262 -22.88 17.18 3.13
CA ILE A 262 -23.47 18.05 2.09
C ILE A 262 -23.62 17.28 0.78
N GLN A 263 -24.71 17.55 0.08
CA GLN A 263 -24.97 17.01 -1.24
C GLN A 263 -25.17 18.11 -2.26
N LYS A 264 -24.79 17.86 -3.50
CA LYS A 264 -25.04 18.78 -4.59
C LYS A 264 -26.48 18.62 -5.07
N SER A 265 -27.23 19.70 -5.11
CA SER A 265 -28.57 19.69 -5.69
C SER A 265 -28.53 19.28 -7.16
N ARG A 266 -29.46 18.41 -7.58
CA ARG A 266 -29.56 17.98 -8.99
C ARG A 266 -30.07 19.08 -9.92
N PHE A 267 -30.82 20.05 -9.35
CA PHE A 267 -31.52 21.08 -10.14
C PHE A 267 -30.80 22.44 -10.14
N SER A 268 -30.31 22.89 -8.96
CA SER A 268 -29.71 24.23 -8.81
C SER A 268 -28.17 24.22 -8.82
N HIS A 269 -27.52 23.06 -8.83
CA HIS A 269 -26.08 22.89 -8.65
C HIS A 269 -25.51 23.44 -7.33
N ASP A 270 -26.35 23.91 -6.41
CA ASP A 270 -25.97 24.41 -5.10
C ASP A 270 -25.68 23.24 -4.13
N TRP A 271 -24.85 23.55 -3.15
CA TRP A 271 -24.58 22.61 -2.05
C TRP A 271 -25.58 22.84 -0.93
N LYS A 272 -26.24 21.80 -0.48
CA LYS A 272 -27.16 21.79 0.66
C LYS A 272 -26.82 20.65 1.60
N GLU A 273 -27.33 20.68 2.82
CA GLU A 273 -27.21 19.55 3.73
C GLU A 273 -27.79 18.29 3.10
N ALA A 274 -27.11 17.18 3.32
CA ALA A 274 -27.54 15.89 2.80
C ALA A 274 -28.82 15.43 3.51
N ASP A 275 -29.73 14.85 2.74
CA ASP A 275 -30.89 14.19 3.32
C ASP A 275 -30.52 12.91 4.07
N VAL A 276 -31.45 12.41 4.90
CA VAL A 276 -31.24 11.25 5.77
C VAL A 276 -30.83 10.00 5.00
N GLU A 277 -31.37 9.81 3.80
CA GLU A 277 -31.04 8.66 2.95
C GLU A 277 -29.58 8.74 2.46
N THR A 278 -29.19 9.91 1.99
CA THR A 278 -27.79 10.18 1.59
C THR A 278 -26.82 10.02 2.76
N VAL A 279 -27.16 10.54 3.94
CA VAL A 279 -26.35 10.38 5.18
C VAL A 279 -26.21 8.92 5.54
N ASN A 280 -27.28 8.12 5.51
CA ASN A 280 -27.24 6.70 5.78
C ASN A 280 -26.35 5.94 4.78
N LEU A 281 -26.43 6.29 3.49
CA LEU A 281 -25.58 5.72 2.47
C LEU A 281 -24.10 6.09 2.67
N LEU A 282 -23.81 7.33 3.06
CA LEU A 282 -22.46 7.79 3.37
C LEU A 282 -21.92 7.05 4.60
N ASN A 283 -22.69 6.90 5.67
CA ASN A 283 -22.30 6.17 6.88
C ASN A 283 -21.96 4.71 6.60
N GLN A 284 -22.61 4.08 5.63
CA GLN A 284 -22.28 2.71 5.19
C GLN A 284 -20.99 2.64 4.36
N LYS A 285 -20.71 3.64 3.54
CA LYS A 285 -19.59 3.64 2.57
C LYS A 285 -18.37 4.39 3.05
N CYS A 286 -18.54 5.46 3.83
CA CYS A 286 -17.43 6.21 4.40
C CYS A 286 -16.78 5.45 5.55
N ARG A 287 -15.48 5.62 5.69
CA ARG A 287 -14.69 5.01 6.76
C ARG A 287 -14.50 5.94 7.95
N GLU A 288 -14.77 7.19 7.73
CA GLU A 288 -14.61 8.28 8.67
C GLU A 288 -15.85 8.39 9.57
N PRO A 289 -15.69 8.48 10.89
CA PRO A 289 -16.79 8.71 11.78
C PRO A 289 -17.36 10.14 11.63
N THR A 290 -18.67 10.27 11.78
CA THR A 290 -19.33 11.60 11.77
C THR A 290 -18.89 12.49 12.93
N LEU A 291 -18.48 11.89 14.04
CA LEU A 291 -17.92 12.59 15.19
C LEU A 291 -16.44 12.25 15.32
N LEU A 292 -15.58 13.24 15.18
CA LEU A 292 -14.14 13.10 15.41
C LEU A 292 -13.79 13.62 16.82
N LEU A 293 -13.14 12.76 17.59
CA LEU A 293 -12.60 13.08 18.90
C LEU A 293 -11.08 13.33 18.77
N PHE A 294 -10.59 14.40 19.40
CA PHE A 294 -9.20 14.80 19.30
C PHE A 294 -8.56 14.90 20.68
N GLU A 295 -7.38 14.35 20.82
CA GLU A 295 -6.49 14.53 21.93
C GLU A 295 -5.15 15.08 21.43
N VAL A 296 -4.64 16.10 22.14
CA VAL A 296 -3.35 16.72 21.80
C VAL A 296 -2.22 15.75 22.11
N GLY A 297 -1.23 15.67 21.21
CA GLY A 297 -0.08 14.75 21.36
C GLY A 297 -0.30 13.36 20.77
N LEU A 298 -1.52 13.00 20.35
CA LEU A 298 -1.75 11.75 19.61
C LEU A 298 -1.43 11.88 18.13
N VAL A 299 -1.05 10.76 17.54
CA VAL A 299 -0.79 10.65 16.11
C VAL A 299 -2.07 10.22 15.39
N TYR A 300 -2.45 10.96 14.36
CA TYR A 300 -3.62 10.70 13.54
C TYR A 300 -3.23 10.34 12.11
N LEU A 301 -3.99 9.44 11.50
CA LEU A 301 -3.82 9.03 10.12
C LEU A 301 -4.78 9.81 9.23
N CYS A 302 -4.25 10.49 8.20
CA CYS A 302 -5.09 11.11 7.20
C CYS A 302 -5.76 10.05 6.30
N THR A 303 -7.10 10.11 6.20
CA THR A 303 -7.90 9.15 5.44
C THR A 303 -8.23 9.62 4.03
N PHE A 304 -7.99 10.88 3.70
CA PHE A 304 -8.26 11.50 2.40
C PHE A 304 -7.05 12.29 1.87
N ASN A 305 -7.11 12.72 0.61
CA ASN A 305 -6.10 13.59 0.01
C ASN A 305 -6.61 15.04 0.02
N ASP A 306 -5.84 15.96 0.58
CA ASP A 306 -6.07 17.40 0.46
C ASP A 306 -4.99 18.02 -0.44
N LYS A 307 -5.37 18.28 -1.70
CA LYS A 307 -4.45 18.85 -2.69
C LYS A 307 -4.02 20.27 -2.38
N LYS A 308 -4.89 21.09 -1.74
CA LYS A 308 -4.57 22.47 -1.41
C LYS A 308 -3.49 22.58 -0.34
N ARG A 309 -3.46 21.62 0.59
CA ARG A 309 -2.48 21.57 1.69
C ARG A 309 -1.36 20.56 1.45
N SER A 310 -1.28 19.97 0.27
CA SER A 310 -0.33 18.90 -0.06
C SER A 310 -0.38 17.71 0.91
N ILE A 311 -1.57 17.45 1.47
CA ILE A 311 -1.81 16.34 2.38
C ILE A 311 -2.25 15.13 1.57
N HIS A 312 -1.58 14.00 1.76
CA HIS A 312 -1.91 12.75 1.11
C HIS A 312 -2.52 11.76 2.09
N ARG A 313 -3.44 10.93 1.59
CA ARG A 313 -4.02 9.84 2.35
C ARG A 313 -2.93 8.94 2.93
N LYS A 314 -3.12 8.50 4.17
CA LYS A 314 -2.15 7.72 4.96
C LYS A 314 -0.90 8.47 5.42
N GLN A 315 -0.89 9.78 5.39
CA GLN A 315 0.09 10.55 6.15
C GLN A 315 -0.31 10.58 7.63
N PHE A 316 0.69 10.49 8.49
CA PHE A 316 0.50 10.62 9.93
C PHE A 316 0.71 12.06 10.37
N PHE A 317 -0.17 12.53 11.24
CA PHE A 317 -0.09 13.87 11.80
C PHE A 317 -0.19 13.79 13.32
N MET A 318 0.58 14.63 13.99
CA MET A 318 0.42 14.88 15.41
C MET A 318 -0.24 16.25 15.60
N ILE A 319 -1.24 16.32 16.47
CA ILE A 319 -1.96 17.55 16.75
C ILE A 319 -1.27 18.25 17.92
N TYR A 320 -0.83 19.49 17.68
CA TYR A 320 -0.29 20.37 18.68
C TYR A 320 -1.21 21.58 18.90
N LEU A 321 -1.19 22.13 20.11
CA LEU A 321 -1.80 23.40 20.42
C LEU A 321 -0.75 24.50 20.38
N ASN A 322 -0.99 25.53 19.57
CA ASN A 322 -0.27 26.76 19.67
C ASN A 322 -1.27 27.91 19.85
N LYS A 323 -1.17 28.62 20.99
CA LYS A 323 -1.93 29.85 21.35
C LYS A 323 -3.38 29.87 20.80
N ALA A 324 -4.21 28.94 21.27
CA ALA A 324 -5.65 28.84 20.97
C ALA A 324 -6.06 28.47 19.54
N ARG A 325 -5.14 28.12 18.64
CA ARG A 325 -5.44 27.59 17.32
C ARG A 325 -4.97 26.15 17.19
N LEU A 326 -5.82 25.29 16.60
CA LEU A 326 -5.46 23.92 16.25
C LEU A 326 -4.52 23.99 15.05
N ILE A 327 -3.23 23.73 15.26
CA ILE A 327 -2.26 23.65 14.16
C ILE A 327 -2.03 22.18 13.87
N LEU A 328 -2.36 21.76 12.65
CA LEU A 328 -1.98 20.47 12.11
C LEU A 328 -0.51 20.57 11.69
N LEU A 329 0.39 20.19 12.56
CA LEU A 329 1.82 20.23 12.26
C LEU A 329 2.49 18.91 12.65
N LEU A 330 3.10 18.37 11.73
CA LEU A 330 4.26 17.50 11.55
C LEU A 330 3.94 16.23 10.79
N GLN A 331 4.45 16.21 9.57
CA GLN A 331 4.64 15.00 8.80
C GLN A 331 5.71 14.16 9.50
N LEU A 332 5.30 13.16 10.28
CA LEU A 332 6.22 12.17 10.82
C LEU A 332 6.66 11.28 9.65
N ARG A 333 7.86 11.51 9.15
CA ARG A 333 8.54 10.55 8.28
C ARG A 333 9.16 9.50 9.19
N PHE A 334 8.57 8.31 9.23
CA PHE A 334 9.27 7.15 9.74
C PHE A 334 10.23 6.66 8.64
N TYR A 335 11.51 6.74 8.93
CA TYR A 335 12.57 6.14 8.11
C TYR A 335 12.62 4.63 8.31
#